data_4a26611532189f9d24b52d193f2cd2d3
#
_entry.id   4a26611532189f9d24b52d193f2cd2d3
#
_cell.length_a   1.000
_cell.length_b   1.000
_cell.length_c   1.000
_cell.angle_alpha   90.00
_cell.angle_beta   90.00
_cell.angle_gamma   90.00
#
_symmetry.space_group_name_H-M   'P 1'
#
loop_
_entity.id
_entity.type
_entity.pdbx_description
1 polymer ?
#
loop_
_entity_poly.entity_id
_entity_poly.type
_entity_poly.pdbx_seq_one_letter_code
_entity_poly.pdbx_strand_id
1 'polypeptide(L)'
;MSEEKKWVLGLKRAISFIICLIILFTYPTKLMAAQEPPEEAELFAKAAVLMDGGSGRILYSKNGSEALANASTTKILTCIIALENCDLEQIAEVSVQAAKAPKVHLGAPAGQKFRMKDLIYAMMLESFNDCAVVIAEQVAGTTEHFSKLMNDYAKKIGCKDTFFITPNGLDAQKDSQFHHTTAEDLARIMRYCIKESPKADQFLKITGEAEYTFTDVSGKYAYHCYNHNAFLKMMDGAVSGKTGFTGNAGYCYVGALEQNGKTYIVALLACGWPNNRTYKWSDTRKLMEYGLAAYERCDLDDIALDGSRFAPVPVEHAQGGRIGEQVYMKLHAVLKKDLSHVLLREG
;
A
#
# COMPACT_ATOMS: atom_id res chain seq x y z
N MET A 1 -27.43 -17.53 67.05
CA MET A 1 -27.94 -17.34 65.69
C MET A 1 -28.89 -18.46 65.39
N SER A 2 -30.19 -18.15 65.18
CA SER A 2 -31.21 -19.19 64.99
C SER A 2 -30.93 -20.02 63.72
N GLU A 3 -31.38 -21.27 63.73
CA GLU A 3 -31.26 -22.22 62.62
C GLU A 3 -31.80 -21.64 61.30
N GLU A 4 -32.87 -20.85 61.32
CA GLU A 4 -33.43 -20.12 60.19
C GLU A 4 -32.46 -19.12 59.56
N LYS A 5 -31.71 -18.38 60.41
CA LYS A 5 -30.69 -17.43 59.84
C LYS A 5 -29.54 -18.14 59.16
N LYS A 6 -29.16 -19.34 59.60
CA LYS A 6 -28.14 -20.16 58.93
C LYS A 6 -28.64 -20.66 57.55
N TRP A 7 -29.89 -21.07 57.50
CA TRP A 7 -30.53 -21.58 56.28
C TRP A 7 -30.66 -20.50 55.21
N VAL A 8 -31.11 -19.28 55.60
CA VAL A 8 -31.22 -18.13 54.72
C VAL A 8 -29.84 -17.67 54.19
N LEU A 9 -28.80 -17.73 55.02
CA LEU A 9 -27.43 -17.40 54.61
C LEU A 9 -26.84 -18.43 53.63
N GLY A 10 -27.14 -19.72 53.84
CA GLY A 10 -26.77 -20.79 52.92
C GLY A 10 -27.45 -20.64 51.55
N LEU A 11 -28.75 -20.35 51.54
CA LEU A 11 -29.52 -20.15 50.32
C LEU A 11 -29.03 -18.93 49.52
N LYS A 12 -28.72 -17.81 50.19
CA LYS A 12 -28.13 -16.61 49.53
C LYS A 12 -26.77 -16.89 48.91
N ARG A 13 -25.91 -17.67 49.56
CA ARG A 13 -24.60 -18.08 49.00
C ARG A 13 -24.77 -19.02 47.82
N ALA A 14 -25.70 -19.98 47.86
CA ALA A 14 -25.99 -20.87 46.74
C ALA A 14 -26.54 -20.09 45.52
N ILE A 15 -27.47 -19.15 45.73
CA ILE A 15 -28.03 -18.30 44.69
C ILE A 15 -26.93 -17.40 44.09
N SER A 16 -26.06 -16.80 44.92
CA SER A 16 -24.94 -15.98 44.45
C SER A 16 -23.96 -16.80 43.60
N PHE A 17 -23.68 -18.05 43.98
CA PHE A 17 -22.80 -18.95 43.23
C PHE A 17 -23.42 -19.38 41.90
N ILE A 18 -24.73 -19.64 41.87
CA ILE A 18 -25.46 -19.97 40.64
C ILE A 18 -25.51 -18.76 39.70
N ILE A 19 -25.73 -17.54 40.21
CA ILE A 19 -25.70 -16.30 39.40
C ILE A 19 -24.30 -16.05 38.82
N CYS A 20 -23.22 -16.25 39.60
CA CYS A 20 -21.85 -16.16 39.09
C CYS A 20 -21.56 -17.23 38.03
N LEU A 21 -22.05 -18.46 38.19
CA LEU A 21 -21.92 -19.49 37.15
C LEU A 21 -22.69 -19.14 35.88
N ILE A 22 -23.93 -18.64 36.02
CA ILE A 22 -24.73 -18.19 34.85
C ILE A 22 -24.06 -17.03 34.13
N ILE A 23 -23.48 -16.07 34.85
CA ILE A 23 -22.73 -14.96 34.25
C ILE A 23 -21.48 -15.46 33.52
N LEU A 24 -20.76 -16.45 34.06
CA LEU A 24 -19.62 -17.09 33.39
C LEU A 24 -20.02 -17.87 32.12
N PHE A 25 -21.23 -18.45 32.07
CA PHE A 25 -21.72 -19.16 30.87
C PHE A 25 -22.49 -18.28 29.89
N THR A 26 -22.95 -17.08 30.30
CA THR A 26 -23.68 -16.14 29.43
C THR A 26 -22.80 -15.08 28.76
N TYR A 27 -21.55 -14.92 29.18
CA TYR A 27 -20.59 -14.26 28.33
C TYR A 27 -20.14 -15.29 27.28
N PRO A 28 -20.60 -15.18 26.01
CA PRO A 28 -19.94 -15.90 24.97
C PRO A 28 -18.51 -15.29 24.92
N THR A 29 -17.54 -16.01 25.46
CA THR A 29 -16.20 -15.87 24.93
C THR A 29 -16.38 -16.17 23.45
N LYS A 30 -16.55 -15.14 22.63
CA LYS A 30 -16.29 -15.25 21.21
C LYS A 30 -14.84 -15.72 21.14
N LEU A 31 -14.67 -17.03 21.14
CA LEU A 31 -13.51 -17.65 20.56
C LEU A 31 -13.65 -17.22 19.07
N MET A 32 -13.17 -16.04 18.74
CA MET A 32 -13.08 -15.61 17.36
C MET A 32 -12.08 -16.60 16.74
N ALA A 33 -12.61 -17.57 16.02
CA ALA A 33 -11.75 -18.42 15.20
C ALA A 33 -10.90 -17.46 14.36
N ALA A 34 -9.58 -17.63 14.40
CA ALA A 34 -8.67 -16.81 13.61
C ALA A 34 -9.19 -16.81 12.16
N GLN A 35 -9.42 -15.61 11.64
CA GLN A 35 -9.90 -15.49 10.26
C GLN A 35 -8.84 -16.09 9.32
N GLU A 36 -9.19 -17.16 8.62
CA GLU A 36 -8.29 -17.76 7.64
C GLU A 36 -8.10 -16.84 6.43
N PRO A 37 -6.89 -16.82 5.87
CA PRO A 37 -6.64 -16.05 4.65
C PRO A 37 -7.52 -16.58 3.51
N PRO A 38 -7.95 -15.73 2.57
CA PRO A 38 -8.68 -16.20 1.41
C PRO A 38 -7.82 -17.19 0.62
N GLU A 39 -8.44 -18.27 0.14
CA GLU A 39 -7.76 -19.20 -0.77
C GLU A 39 -7.37 -18.50 -2.08
N GLU A 40 -6.27 -18.90 -2.68
CA GLU A 40 -5.80 -18.28 -3.94
C GLU A 40 -6.83 -18.38 -5.07
N ALA A 41 -7.60 -19.47 -5.11
CA ALA A 41 -8.67 -19.69 -6.08
C ALA A 41 -9.86 -18.72 -5.92
N GLU A 42 -10.00 -18.12 -4.75
CA GLU A 42 -11.06 -17.16 -4.48
C GLU A 42 -10.75 -15.74 -4.95
N LEU A 43 -9.52 -15.48 -5.39
CA LEU A 43 -9.09 -14.18 -5.93
C LEU A 43 -8.99 -14.23 -7.45
N PHE A 44 -9.58 -13.25 -8.11
CA PHE A 44 -9.53 -13.09 -9.57
C PHE A 44 -8.17 -12.58 -10.06
N ALA A 45 -7.43 -11.86 -9.24
CA ALA A 45 -6.11 -11.36 -9.60
C ALA A 45 -5.13 -12.52 -9.82
N LYS A 46 -4.29 -12.41 -10.86
CA LYS A 46 -3.20 -13.33 -11.09
C LYS A 46 -2.12 -13.23 -10.02
N ALA A 47 -1.79 -11.97 -9.63
CA ALA A 47 -0.94 -11.69 -8.49
C ALA A 47 -1.64 -10.71 -7.54
N ALA A 48 -1.58 -11.00 -6.25
CA ALA A 48 -2.22 -10.22 -5.20
C ALA A 48 -1.38 -10.18 -3.93
N VAL A 49 -1.31 -9.02 -3.30
CA VAL A 49 -0.61 -8.81 -2.02
C VAL A 49 -1.48 -7.97 -1.09
N LEU A 50 -1.51 -8.36 0.19
CA LEU A 50 -1.88 -7.49 1.30
C LEU A 50 -0.64 -7.24 2.14
N MET A 51 -0.33 -5.96 2.40
CA MET A 51 0.82 -5.52 3.18
C MET A 51 0.38 -4.70 4.40
N ASP A 52 1.06 -4.90 5.52
CA ASP A 52 1.03 -3.96 6.64
C ASP A 52 1.77 -2.67 6.24
N GLY A 53 1.03 -1.58 6.11
CA GLY A 53 1.59 -0.28 5.72
C GLY A 53 2.54 0.32 6.77
N GLY A 54 2.40 -0.07 8.04
CA GLY A 54 3.30 0.34 9.10
C GLY A 54 4.69 -0.30 8.97
N SER A 55 4.74 -1.63 9.06
CA SER A 55 6.01 -2.38 9.06
C SER A 55 6.54 -2.72 7.66
N GLY A 56 5.70 -2.70 6.63
CA GLY A 56 6.03 -3.21 5.29
C GLY A 56 6.00 -4.74 5.18
N ARG A 57 5.52 -5.45 6.21
CA ARG A 57 5.39 -6.90 6.21
C ARG A 57 4.25 -7.35 5.28
N ILE A 58 4.51 -8.37 4.47
CA ILE A 58 3.49 -9.03 3.66
C ILE A 58 2.63 -9.89 4.58
N LEU A 59 1.32 -9.65 4.57
CA LEU A 59 0.32 -10.38 5.37
C LEU A 59 -0.36 -11.47 4.55
N TYR A 60 -0.48 -11.26 3.24
CA TYR A 60 -0.99 -12.21 2.26
C TYR A 60 -0.25 -12.04 0.94
N SER A 61 0.04 -13.14 0.26
CA SER A 61 0.66 -13.13 -1.05
C SER A 61 0.16 -14.28 -1.91
N LYS A 62 -0.34 -13.95 -3.10
CA LYS A 62 -0.61 -14.87 -4.21
C LYS A 62 0.26 -14.43 -5.37
N ASN A 63 1.22 -15.24 -5.82
CA ASN A 63 2.17 -14.90 -6.88
C ASN A 63 2.80 -13.50 -6.74
N GLY A 64 3.01 -13.03 -5.49
CA GLY A 64 3.34 -11.63 -5.20
C GLY A 64 4.65 -11.14 -5.79
N SER A 65 5.58 -12.04 -6.10
CA SER A 65 6.88 -11.76 -6.73
C SER A 65 6.91 -11.99 -8.25
N GLU A 66 5.78 -12.36 -8.88
CA GLU A 66 5.73 -12.53 -10.33
C GLU A 66 5.78 -11.17 -11.03
N ALA A 67 6.71 -11.01 -12.00
CA ALA A 67 6.82 -9.80 -12.82
C ALA A 67 5.70 -9.74 -13.85
N LEU A 68 4.86 -8.70 -13.76
CA LEU A 68 3.69 -8.50 -14.61
C LEU A 68 3.61 -7.05 -15.08
N ALA A 69 3.02 -6.84 -16.24
CA ALA A 69 2.64 -5.49 -16.67
C ALA A 69 1.64 -4.90 -15.67
N ASN A 70 1.80 -3.62 -15.33
CA ASN A 70 1.05 -2.99 -14.25
C ASN A 70 0.24 -1.76 -14.70
N ALA A 71 0.29 -1.44 -15.98
CA ALA A 71 -0.49 -0.35 -16.55
C ALA A 71 -0.34 0.97 -15.75
N SER A 72 -1.39 1.77 -15.69
CA SER A 72 -1.39 3.09 -15.03
C SER A 72 -1.21 3.08 -13.51
N THR A 73 -1.05 1.92 -12.84
CA THR A 73 -0.59 1.92 -11.45
C THR A 73 0.83 2.48 -11.33
N THR A 74 1.62 2.47 -12.41
CA THR A 74 2.90 3.17 -12.56
C THR A 74 2.84 4.63 -12.13
N LYS A 75 1.71 5.32 -12.35
CA LYS A 75 1.56 6.75 -12.10
C LYS A 75 1.67 7.16 -10.63
N ILE A 76 1.57 6.21 -9.68
CA ILE A 76 1.85 6.52 -8.27
C ILE A 76 3.32 6.91 -8.07
N LEU A 77 4.24 6.20 -8.75
CA LEU A 77 5.66 6.54 -8.70
C LEU A 77 5.96 7.83 -9.49
N THR A 78 5.34 8.03 -10.64
CA THR A 78 5.45 9.27 -11.40
C THR A 78 4.98 10.47 -10.58
N CYS A 79 3.87 10.33 -9.86
CA CYS A 79 3.33 11.36 -8.98
C CYS A 79 4.31 11.72 -7.85
N ILE A 80 4.79 10.72 -7.10
CA ILE A 80 5.65 11.01 -5.94
C ILE A 80 6.99 11.59 -6.37
N ILE A 81 7.57 11.12 -7.49
CA ILE A 81 8.80 11.70 -8.06
C ILE A 81 8.57 13.18 -8.43
N ALA A 82 7.43 13.49 -9.06
CA ALA A 82 7.11 14.88 -9.41
C ALA A 82 6.96 15.76 -8.16
N LEU A 83 6.26 15.27 -7.14
CA LEU A 83 6.07 15.99 -5.87
C LEU A 83 7.38 16.27 -5.14
N GLU A 84 8.35 15.36 -5.22
CA GLU A 84 9.64 15.51 -4.56
C GLU A 84 10.64 16.37 -5.33
N ASN A 85 10.47 16.54 -6.66
CA ASN A 85 11.47 17.16 -7.52
C ASN A 85 11.01 18.45 -8.22
N CYS A 86 9.74 18.84 -8.11
CA CYS A 86 9.21 20.04 -8.75
C CYS A 86 8.50 20.98 -7.79
N ASP A 87 8.51 22.28 -8.11
CA ASP A 87 7.57 23.23 -7.56
C ASP A 87 6.19 23.01 -8.24
N LEU A 88 5.15 22.88 -7.41
CA LEU A 88 3.79 22.64 -7.89
C LEU A 88 3.19 23.82 -8.69
N GLU A 89 3.66 25.04 -8.45
CA GLU A 89 3.24 26.23 -9.18
C GLU A 89 4.06 26.46 -10.46
N GLN A 90 5.11 25.67 -10.69
CA GLN A 90 5.91 25.72 -11.90
C GLN A 90 5.04 25.47 -13.14
N ILE A 91 5.28 26.23 -14.20
CA ILE A 91 4.58 26.09 -15.47
C ILE A 91 5.31 25.08 -16.34
N ALA A 92 4.54 24.10 -16.82
CA ALA A 92 4.98 23.12 -17.81
C ALA A 92 4.25 23.34 -19.14
N GLU A 93 4.95 23.13 -20.24
CA GLU A 93 4.42 23.25 -21.60
C GLU A 93 4.25 21.86 -22.22
N VAL A 94 3.10 21.64 -22.87
CA VAL A 94 2.81 20.39 -23.57
C VAL A 94 3.71 20.28 -24.80
N SER A 95 4.57 19.29 -24.82
CA SER A 95 5.45 19.01 -25.98
C SER A 95 4.67 18.37 -27.14
N VAL A 96 5.30 18.33 -28.30
CA VAL A 96 4.77 17.58 -29.46
C VAL A 96 4.65 16.10 -29.16
N GLN A 97 5.55 15.53 -28.33
CA GLN A 97 5.51 14.13 -27.91
C GLN A 97 4.32 13.88 -26.96
N ALA A 98 4.16 14.73 -25.96
CA ALA A 98 3.05 14.61 -25.00
C ALA A 98 1.68 14.73 -25.68
N ALA A 99 1.52 15.68 -26.61
CA ALA A 99 0.28 15.88 -27.37
C ALA A 99 -0.12 14.67 -28.25
N LYS A 100 0.83 13.76 -28.55
CA LYS A 100 0.60 12.52 -29.30
C LYS A 100 0.33 11.31 -28.40
N ALA A 101 0.33 11.48 -27.07
CA ALA A 101 0.09 10.37 -26.16
C ALA A 101 -1.29 9.71 -26.43
N PRO A 102 -1.36 8.37 -26.45
CA PRO A 102 -2.61 7.69 -26.73
C PRO A 102 -3.62 7.87 -25.61
N LYS A 103 -4.89 7.65 -25.89
CA LYS A 103 -5.97 7.67 -24.89
C LYS A 103 -5.67 6.68 -23.75
N VAL A 104 -6.04 7.00 -22.51
CA VAL A 104 -6.77 8.15 -21.99
C VAL A 104 -5.84 9.37 -21.90
N HIS A 105 -6.27 10.54 -22.34
CA HIS A 105 -5.46 11.76 -22.34
C HIS A 105 -6.32 13.01 -22.10
N LEU A 106 -5.71 14.06 -21.56
CA LEU A 106 -6.31 15.39 -21.42
C LEU A 106 -6.65 15.98 -22.81
N GLY A 107 -5.83 15.66 -23.82
CA GLY A 107 -5.98 16.10 -25.18
C GLY A 107 -5.50 17.53 -25.41
N ALA A 108 -4.59 18.02 -24.60
CA ALA A 108 -4.02 19.32 -24.72
C ALA A 108 -3.09 19.42 -25.96
N PRO A 109 -3.24 20.46 -26.81
CA PRO A 109 -2.35 20.66 -27.95
C PRO A 109 -0.94 21.05 -27.52
N ALA A 110 0.05 20.77 -28.38
CA ALA A 110 1.42 21.21 -28.15
C ALA A 110 1.49 22.74 -27.99
N GLY A 111 2.29 23.19 -27.04
CA GLY A 111 2.43 24.60 -26.69
C GLY A 111 1.46 25.10 -25.62
N GLN A 112 0.41 24.34 -25.26
CA GLN A 112 -0.47 24.70 -24.17
C GLN A 112 0.26 24.56 -22.83
N LYS A 113 -0.02 25.46 -21.87
CA LYS A 113 0.72 25.57 -20.61
C LYS A 113 -0.18 25.35 -19.42
N PHE A 114 0.34 24.61 -18.44
CA PHE A 114 -0.34 24.27 -17.20
C PHE A 114 0.59 24.42 -16.00
N ARG A 115 0.04 24.56 -14.80
CA ARG A 115 0.83 24.36 -13.58
C ARG A 115 1.08 22.87 -13.37
N MET A 116 2.22 22.53 -12.82
CA MET A 116 2.56 21.14 -12.48
C MET A 116 1.51 20.50 -11.57
N LYS A 117 1.00 21.23 -10.60
CA LYS A 117 -0.08 20.80 -9.72
C LYS A 117 -1.30 20.31 -10.51
N ASP A 118 -1.76 21.09 -11.49
CA ASP A 118 -2.95 20.78 -12.27
C ASP A 118 -2.78 19.50 -13.09
N LEU A 119 -1.59 19.33 -13.68
CA LEU A 119 -1.23 18.12 -14.43
C LEU A 119 -1.15 16.88 -13.53
N ILE A 120 -0.63 17.02 -12.30
CA ILE A 120 -0.54 15.91 -11.35
C ILE A 120 -1.95 15.47 -10.90
N TYR A 121 -2.85 16.40 -10.57
CA TYR A 121 -4.25 16.08 -10.29
C TYR A 121 -4.92 15.37 -11.48
N ALA A 122 -4.80 15.93 -12.67
CA ALA A 122 -5.37 15.37 -13.90
C ALA A 122 -4.83 13.94 -14.17
N MET A 123 -3.52 13.73 -14.01
CA MET A 123 -2.89 12.42 -14.16
C MET A 123 -3.41 11.41 -13.13
N MET A 124 -3.59 11.80 -11.87
CA MET A 124 -3.98 10.86 -10.82
C MET A 124 -5.47 10.55 -10.85
N LEU A 125 -6.33 11.54 -11.05
CA LEU A 125 -7.79 11.37 -11.02
C LEU A 125 -8.31 10.69 -12.30
N GLU A 126 -7.94 11.22 -13.47
CA GLU A 126 -8.42 10.75 -14.78
C GLU A 126 -7.47 9.74 -15.45
N SER A 127 -6.27 9.58 -14.90
CA SER A 127 -5.25 8.71 -15.47
C SER A 127 -4.69 9.20 -16.83
N PHE A 128 -4.70 10.47 -17.13
CA PHE A 128 -4.26 11.02 -18.43
C PHE A 128 -2.80 10.71 -18.74
N ASN A 129 -2.56 10.16 -19.92
CA ASN A 129 -1.24 9.70 -20.37
C ASN A 129 -0.34 10.85 -20.81
N ASP A 130 -0.89 11.85 -21.47
CA ASP A 130 -0.18 13.07 -21.87
C ASP A 130 0.31 13.87 -20.67
N CYS A 131 -0.51 14.00 -19.62
CA CYS A 131 -0.09 14.64 -18.38
C CYS A 131 1.16 13.97 -17.77
N ALA A 132 1.19 12.62 -17.76
CA ALA A 132 2.36 11.90 -17.27
C ALA A 132 3.62 12.14 -18.10
N VAL A 133 3.47 12.31 -19.42
CA VAL A 133 4.59 12.65 -20.32
C VAL A 133 5.09 14.07 -20.05
N VAL A 134 4.18 15.07 -19.98
CA VAL A 134 4.56 16.46 -19.66
C VAL A 134 5.28 16.53 -18.30
N ILE A 135 4.75 15.84 -17.29
CA ILE A 135 5.37 15.78 -15.96
C ILE A 135 6.79 15.19 -16.05
N ALA A 136 6.95 14.08 -16.76
CA ALA A 136 8.24 13.43 -16.91
C ALA A 136 9.28 14.31 -17.62
N GLU A 137 8.87 14.99 -18.70
CA GLU A 137 9.71 15.92 -19.44
C GLU A 137 10.08 17.15 -18.59
N GLN A 138 9.14 17.68 -17.80
CA GLN A 138 9.40 18.81 -16.91
C GLN A 138 10.38 18.46 -15.78
N VAL A 139 10.29 17.24 -15.24
CA VAL A 139 11.16 16.78 -14.13
C VAL A 139 12.56 16.41 -14.62
N ALA A 140 12.65 15.69 -15.74
CA ALA A 140 13.91 15.06 -16.17
C ALA A 140 14.38 15.46 -17.58
N GLY A 141 13.71 16.38 -18.23
CA GLY A 141 14.01 16.84 -19.59
C GLY A 141 13.49 15.91 -20.69
N THR A 142 13.51 14.59 -20.47
CA THR A 142 12.98 13.60 -21.41
C THR A 142 12.31 12.43 -20.69
N THR A 143 11.45 11.70 -21.39
CA THR A 143 10.82 10.47 -20.84
C THR A 143 11.85 9.37 -20.56
N GLU A 144 12.94 9.31 -21.31
CA GLU A 144 14.03 8.34 -21.13
C GLU A 144 14.82 8.62 -19.84
N HIS A 145 15.15 9.89 -19.58
CA HIS A 145 15.78 10.28 -18.31
C HIS A 145 14.85 10.07 -17.13
N PHE A 146 13.56 10.35 -17.32
CA PHE A 146 12.56 10.06 -16.27
C PHE A 146 12.42 8.56 -15.98
N SER A 147 12.43 7.70 -17.02
CA SER A 147 12.47 6.24 -16.86
C SER A 147 13.66 5.79 -16.00
N LYS A 148 14.85 6.35 -16.25
CA LYS A 148 16.03 6.07 -15.42
C LYS A 148 15.78 6.49 -13.95
N LEU A 149 15.26 7.70 -13.75
CA LEU A 149 14.93 8.20 -12.42
C LEU A 149 13.89 7.32 -11.71
N MET A 150 12.87 6.84 -12.41
CA MET A 150 11.88 5.88 -11.87
C MET A 150 12.54 4.60 -11.37
N ASN A 151 13.47 4.04 -12.13
CA ASN A 151 14.17 2.80 -11.75
C ASN A 151 15.14 3.05 -10.59
N ASP A 152 15.79 4.20 -10.51
CA ASP A 152 16.61 4.60 -9.37
C ASP A 152 15.76 4.73 -8.09
N TYR A 153 14.55 5.31 -8.18
CA TYR A 153 13.59 5.35 -7.07
C TYR A 153 13.11 3.96 -6.68
N ALA A 154 12.73 3.12 -7.64
CA ALA A 154 12.31 1.74 -7.36
C ALA A 154 13.39 0.97 -6.60
N LYS A 155 14.65 1.10 -7.01
CA LYS A 155 15.79 0.52 -6.31
C LYS A 155 15.97 1.08 -4.90
N LYS A 156 15.87 2.41 -4.72
CA LYS A 156 15.95 3.08 -3.41
C LYS A 156 14.85 2.62 -2.46
N ILE A 157 13.63 2.43 -2.97
CA ILE A 157 12.46 1.91 -2.23
C ILE A 157 12.63 0.44 -1.82
N GLY A 158 13.56 -0.30 -2.47
CA GLY A 158 13.79 -1.71 -2.20
C GLY A 158 12.94 -2.66 -3.05
N CYS A 159 12.49 -2.20 -4.22
CA CYS A 159 11.86 -3.06 -5.22
C CYS A 159 12.88 -4.11 -5.71
N LYS A 160 12.40 -5.34 -5.93
CA LYS A 160 13.25 -6.47 -6.28
C LYS A 160 13.21 -6.85 -7.75
N ASP A 161 12.04 -6.70 -8.37
CA ASP A 161 11.81 -7.05 -9.78
C ASP A 161 10.83 -6.07 -10.42
N THR A 162 11.34 -4.86 -10.66
CA THR A 162 10.61 -3.73 -11.23
C THR A 162 11.46 -3.04 -12.29
N PHE A 163 10.89 -2.85 -13.48
CA PHE A 163 11.53 -2.13 -14.58
C PHE A 163 10.54 -1.21 -15.29
N PHE A 164 10.67 0.08 -15.06
CA PHE A 164 9.81 1.09 -15.65
C PHE A 164 10.44 1.71 -16.90
N ILE A 165 9.69 1.73 -18.00
CA ILE A 165 10.10 2.30 -19.30
C ILE A 165 9.32 3.58 -19.59
N THR A 166 8.05 3.64 -19.22
CA THR A 166 7.15 4.76 -19.51
C THR A 166 6.62 5.42 -18.23
N PRO A 167 6.43 6.76 -18.20
CA PRO A 167 5.92 7.45 -17.02
C PRO A 167 4.43 7.21 -16.77
N ASN A 168 3.70 6.75 -17.78
CA ASN A 168 2.26 6.54 -17.75
C ASN A 168 1.83 5.07 -17.57
N GLY A 169 2.76 4.12 -17.69
CA GLY A 169 2.50 2.70 -17.56
C GLY A 169 1.93 2.03 -18.81
N LEU A 170 2.05 2.66 -19.95
CA LEU A 170 1.75 2.00 -21.22
C LEU A 170 2.76 0.88 -21.49
N ASP A 171 2.26 -0.19 -22.08
CA ASP A 171 3.07 -1.35 -22.45
C ASP A 171 4.23 -0.90 -23.34
N ALA A 172 5.44 -1.26 -22.94
CA ALA A 172 6.66 -0.94 -23.65
C ALA A 172 7.69 -2.04 -23.46
N GLN A 173 8.60 -2.15 -24.43
CA GLN A 173 9.73 -3.07 -24.37
C GLN A 173 11.01 -2.30 -24.69
N LYS A 174 12.06 -2.59 -23.94
CA LYS A 174 13.39 -2.04 -24.16
C LYS A 174 14.39 -3.19 -24.00
N ASP A 175 15.18 -3.41 -25.00
CA ASP A 175 16.07 -4.56 -25.07
C ASP A 175 15.29 -5.87 -24.88
N SER A 176 15.67 -6.71 -23.93
CA SER A 176 14.97 -7.96 -23.59
C SER A 176 13.94 -7.81 -22.45
N GLN A 177 13.77 -6.59 -21.92
CA GLN A 177 12.88 -6.33 -20.78
C GLN A 177 11.62 -5.61 -21.20
N PHE A 178 10.49 -5.91 -20.56
CA PHE A 178 9.23 -5.21 -20.72
C PHE A 178 8.97 -4.30 -19.50
N HIS A 179 8.05 -3.34 -19.64
CA HIS A 179 7.60 -2.48 -18.55
C HIS A 179 6.81 -3.33 -17.54
N HIS A 180 7.35 -3.54 -16.34
CA HIS A 180 6.77 -4.42 -15.33
C HIS A 180 7.07 -4.00 -13.90
N THR A 181 6.31 -4.59 -13.00
CA THR A 181 6.56 -4.64 -11.56
C THR A 181 6.00 -5.94 -10.99
N THR A 182 6.19 -6.18 -9.69
CA THR A 182 5.52 -7.26 -8.95
C THR A 182 4.45 -6.68 -8.03
N ALA A 183 3.49 -7.48 -7.56
CA ALA A 183 2.49 -7.01 -6.60
C ALA A 183 3.14 -6.58 -5.28
N GLU A 184 4.21 -7.27 -4.85
CA GLU A 184 4.99 -6.87 -3.67
C GLU A 184 5.68 -5.53 -3.86
N ASP A 185 6.33 -5.31 -5.00
CA ASP A 185 7.03 -4.05 -5.27
C ASP A 185 6.06 -2.89 -5.43
N LEU A 186 4.91 -3.12 -6.08
CA LEU A 186 3.86 -2.12 -6.20
C LEU A 186 3.31 -1.71 -4.82
N ALA A 187 3.16 -2.67 -3.90
CA ALA A 187 2.77 -2.37 -2.51
C ALA A 187 3.87 -1.59 -1.78
N ARG A 188 5.18 -1.90 -1.99
CA ARG A 188 6.31 -1.13 -1.45
C ARG A 188 6.32 0.31 -1.96
N ILE A 189 6.08 0.50 -3.26
CA ILE A 189 5.99 1.83 -3.87
C ILE A 189 4.83 2.62 -3.24
N MET A 190 3.64 2.01 -3.08
CA MET A 190 2.51 2.68 -2.42
C MET A 190 2.85 3.03 -0.98
N ARG A 191 3.49 2.12 -0.23
CA ARG A 191 3.93 2.38 1.15
C ARG A 191 4.88 3.58 1.22
N TYR A 192 5.85 3.64 0.32
CA TYR A 192 6.73 4.80 0.20
C TYR A 192 5.93 6.09 -0.01
N CYS A 193 4.99 6.08 -0.96
CA CYS A 193 4.18 7.26 -1.30
C CYS A 193 3.36 7.79 -0.11
N ILE A 194 2.82 6.90 0.76
CA ILE A 194 1.87 7.29 1.82
C ILE A 194 2.50 7.39 3.22
N LYS A 195 3.73 6.87 3.43
CA LYS A 195 4.35 6.79 4.77
C LYS A 195 5.79 7.30 4.83
N GLU A 196 6.60 7.07 3.81
CA GLU A 196 8.04 7.31 3.89
C GLU A 196 8.49 8.57 3.16
N SER A 197 7.79 8.96 2.10
CA SER A 197 8.10 10.16 1.34
C SER A 197 7.88 11.43 2.17
N PRO A 198 8.77 12.43 2.07
CA PRO A 198 8.52 13.75 2.67
C PRO A 198 7.31 14.47 2.05
N LYS A 199 6.73 13.92 0.99
CA LYS A 199 5.54 14.43 0.28
C LYS A 199 4.30 13.53 0.46
N ALA A 200 4.31 12.64 1.43
CA ALA A 200 3.22 11.69 1.68
C ALA A 200 1.86 12.39 1.87
N ASP A 201 1.81 13.46 2.65
CA ASP A 201 0.56 14.21 2.87
C ASP A 201 0.02 14.83 1.58
N GLN A 202 0.91 15.36 0.72
CA GLN A 202 0.52 15.91 -0.57
C GLN A 202 0.01 14.81 -1.51
N PHE A 203 0.68 13.66 -1.52
CA PHE A 203 0.25 12.49 -2.30
C PHE A 203 -1.13 12.01 -1.86
N LEU A 204 -1.36 11.83 -0.56
CA LEU A 204 -2.65 11.43 0.01
C LEU A 204 -3.75 12.44 -0.33
N LYS A 205 -3.48 13.74 -0.21
CA LYS A 205 -4.42 14.79 -0.58
C LYS A 205 -4.84 14.69 -2.05
N ILE A 206 -3.89 14.52 -2.97
CA ILE A 206 -4.17 14.45 -4.40
C ILE A 206 -4.96 13.18 -4.75
N THR A 207 -4.54 12.03 -4.24
CA THR A 207 -5.16 10.74 -4.56
C THR A 207 -6.48 10.49 -3.86
N GLY A 208 -6.73 11.18 -2.74
CA GLY A 208 -7.98 11.15 -2.00
C GLY A 208 -9.03 12.17 -2.47
N GLU A 209 -8.63 13.16 -3.32
CA GLU A 209 -9.55 14.17 -3.81
C GLU A 209 -10.63 13.55 -4.71
N ALA A 210 -11.88 13.96 -4.52
CA ALA A 210 -12.99 13.41 -5.29
C ALA A 210 -13.08 13.97 -6.72
N GLU A 211 -12.82 15.26 -6.86
CA GLU A 211 -12.87 16.00 -8.12
C GLU A 211 -11.90 17.20 -8.07
N TYR A 212 -11.44 17.64 -9.21
CA TYR A 212 -10.55 18.78 -9.32
C TYR A 212 -10.82 19.57 -10.60
N THR A 213 -10.97 20.89 -10.47
CA THR A 213 -11.19 21.80 -11.60
C THR A 213 -10.02 22.77 -11.74
N PHE A 214 -9.54 22.96 -12.94
CA PHE A 214 -8.45 23.89 -13.25
C PHE A 214 -8.61 24.50 -14.64
N THR A 215 -7.80 25.51 -14.91
CA THR A 215 -7.68 26.10 -16.26
C THR A 215 -6.25 25.99 -16.74
N ASP A 216 -6.06 26.06 -18.06
CA ASP A 216 -4.74 26.33 -18.60
C ASP A 216 -4.24 27.72 -18.12
N VAL A 217 -2.95 28.00 -18.30
CA VAL A 217 -2.35 29.27 -17.86
C VAL A 217 -3.00 30.50 -18.53
N SER A 218 -3.55 30.35 -19.73
CA SER A 218 -4.26 31.42 -20.41
C SER A 218 -5.64 31.75 -19.85
N GLY A 219 -6.20 30.83 -19.02
CA GLY A 219 -7.57 30.91 -18.49
C GLY A 219 -8.67 30.66 -19.51
N LYS A 220 -8.33 30.29 -20.76
CA LYS A 220 -9.30 30.09 -21.83
C LYS A 220 -9.96 28.71 -21.82
N TYR A 221 -9.24 27.70 -21.34
CA TYR A 221 -9.70 26.31 -21.34
C TYR A 221 -9.83 25.81 -19.91
N ALA A 222 -11.03 25.42 -19.54
CA ALA A 222 -11.32 24.82 -18.24
C ALA A 222 -11.43 23.29 -18.36
N TYR A 223 -10.91 22.59 -17.36
CA TYR A 223 -10.90 21.15 -17.27
C TYR A 223 -11.51 20.71 -15.95
N HIS A 224 -12.24 19.61 -15.96
CA HIS A 224 -12.84 19.02 -14.79
C HIS A 224 -12.47 17.55 -14.72
N CYS A 225 -11.90 17.12 -13.60
CA CYS A 225 -11.40 15.77 -13.38
C CYS A 225 -12.16 15.10 -12.24
N TYR A 226 -12.52 13.84 -12.41
CA TYR A 226 -13.16 13.01 -11.39
C TYR A 226 -12.26 11.86 -10.98
N ASN A 227 -12.30 11.52 -9.70
CA ASN A 227 -11.52 10.40 -9.20
C ASN A 227 -12.21 9.06 -9.51
N HIS A 228 -11.55 8.24 -10.33
CA HIS A 228 -12.06 6.92 -10.72
C HIS A 228 -11.73 5.81 -9.71
N ASN A 229 -11.16 6.15 -8.54
CA ASN A 229 -10.92 5.20 -7.46
C ASN A 229 -12.19 4.95 -6.65
N ALA A 230 -12.99 3.97 -7.06
CA ALA A 230 -14.23 3.62 -6.35
C ALA A 230 -13.98 3.13 -4.91
N PHE A 231 -12.78 2.65 -4.60
CA PHE A 231 -12.41 2.20 -3.25
C PHE A 231 -12.60 3.27 -2.19
N LEU A 232 -12.35 4.54 -2.52
CA LEU A 232 -12.54 5.68 -1.60
C LEU A 232 -13.96 5.80 -1.04
N LYS A 233 -14.95 5.26 -1.75
CA LYS A 233 -16.36 5.25 -1.34
C LYS A 233 -16.85 3.85 -0.94
N MET A 234 -16.01 2.83 -1.05
CA MET A 234 -16.39 1.44 -0.88
C MET A 234 -16.14 0.94 0.53
N MET A 235 -15.11 1.45 1.20
CA MET A 235 -14.74 1.06 2.56
C MET A 235 -14.35 2.29 3.37
N ASP A 236 -14.82 2.34 4.60
CA ASP A 236 -14.42 3.38 5.56
C ASP A 236 -12.92 3.27 5.83
N GLY A 237 -12.24 4.41 5.84
CA GLY A 237 -10.80 4.47 6.01
C GLY A 237 -9.98 4.28 4.72
N ALA A 238 -10.59 4.13 3.55
CA ALA A 238 -9.88 4.16 2.28
C ALA A 238 -9.27 5.54 2.05
N VAL A 239 -7.95 5.63 1.87
CA VAL A 239 -7.22 6.93 1.82
C VAL A 239 -6.57 7.21 0.46
N SER A 240 -6.27 6.19 -0.32
CA SER A 240 -5.53 6.34 -1.58
C SER A 240 -5.73 5.15 -2.51
N GLY A 241 -5.41 5.33 -3.78
CA GLY A 241 -5.31 4.24 -4.73
C GLY A 241 -5.18 4.69 -6.18
N LYS A 242 -4.79 3.74 -7.03
CA LYS A 242 -4.67 3.94 -8.48
C LYS A 242 -5.10 2.70 -9.24
N THR A 243 -5.97 2.88 -10.21
CA THR A 243 -6.35 1.85 -11.18
C THR A 243 -5.42 1.84 -12.39
N GLY A 244 -5.29 0.69 -13.03
CA GLY A 244 -4.61 0.54 -14.31
C GLY A 244 -5.33 -0.44 -15.22
N PHE A 245 -5.17 -0.25 -16.54
CA PHE A 245 -5.59 -1.20 -17.55
C PHE A 245 -4.81 -1.00 -18.84
N THR A 246 -4.25 -2.07 -19.37
CA THR A 246 -3.83 -2.21 -20.78
C THR A 246 -4.25 -3.60 -21.26
N GLY A 247 -4.17 -3.85 -22.56
CA GLY A 247 -4.47 -5.18 -23.13
C GLY A 247 -3.61 -6.29 -22.53
N ASN A 248 -2.32 -6.00 -22.29
CA ASN A 248 -1.36 -6.96 -21.73
C ASN A 248 -1.51 -7.10 -20.21
N ALA A 249 -1.70 -5.98 -19.51
CA ALA A 249 -1.75 -5.99 -18.04
C ALA A 249 -3.07 -6.55 -17.48
N GLY A 250 -4.18 -6.43 -18.23
CA GLY A 250 -5.50 -6.59 -17.63
C GLY A 250 -5.79 -5.48 -16.62
N TYR A 251 -6.79 -5.66 -15.76
CA TYR A 251 -7.08 -4.71 -14.70
C TYR A 251 -6.08 -4.85 -13.57
N CYS A 252 -5.45 -3.73 -13.20
CA CYS A 252 -4.52 -3.61 -12.08
C CYS A 252 -5.06 -2.60 -11.08
N TYR A 253 -4.70 -2.77 -9.81
CA TYR A 253 -5.07 -1.86 -8.76
C TYR A 253 -4.01 -1.86 -7.64
N VAL A 254 -3.79 -0.69 -7.05
CA VAL A 254 -3.10 -0.54 -5.77
C VAL A 254 -3.87 0.46 -4.93
N GLY A 255 -4.08 0.15 -3.66
CA GLY A 255 -4.82 1.03 -2.76
C GLY A 255 -4.41 0.87 -1.31
N ALA A 256 -4.74 1.88 -0.51
CA ALA A 256 -4.43 1.93 0.91
C ALA A 256 -5.67 2.26 1.74
N LEU A 257 -5.75 1.63 2.92
CA LEU A 257 -6.79 1.81 3.90
C LEU A 257 -6.16 2.07 5.27
N GLU A 258 -6.68 3.07 5.98
CA GLU A 258 -6.33 3.36 7.37
C GLU A 258 -7.58 3.26 8.26
N GLN A 259 -7.58 2.29 9.16
CA GLN A 259 -8.71 2.09 10.07
C GLN A 259 -8.23 1.52 11.41
N ASN A 260 -8.76 2.06 12.51
CA ASN A 260 -8.44 1.61 13.88
C ASN A 260 -6.92 1.62 14.18
N GLY A 261 -6.20 2.62 13.67
CA GLY A 261 -4.74 2.73 13.84
C GLY A 261 -3.92 1.69 13.05
N LYS A 262 -4.56 0.92 12.17
CA LYS A 262 -3.93 -0.03 11.25
C LYS A 262 -3.91 0.53 9.84
N THR A 263 -2.82 0.33 9.13
CA THR A 263 -2.70 0.72 7.71
C THR A 263 -2.50 -0.54 6.86
N TYR A 264 -3.36 -0.74 5.88
CA TYR A 264 -3.26 -1.85 4.94
C TYR A 264 -3.05 -1.34 3.52
N ILE A 265 -2.23 -2.04 2.76
CA ILE A 265 -1.98 -1.78 1.34
C ILE A 265 -2.30 -3.04 0.56
N VAL A 266 -3.18 -2.93 -0.43
CA VAL A 266 -3.47 -3.99 -1.39
C VAL A 266 -2.83 -3.65 -2.72
N ALA A 267 -2.24 -4.65 -3.39
CA ALA A 267 -1.77 -4.55 -4.76
C ALA A 267 -2.26 -5.77 -5.55
N LEU A 268 -2.90 -5.50 -6.69
CA LEU A 268 -3.51 -6.51 -7.56
C LEU A 268 -3.02 -6.32 -8.99
N LEU A 269 -2.49 -7.37 -9.60
CA LEU A 269 -2.07 -7.36 -11.00
C LEU A 269 -2.85 -8.41 -11.79
N ALA A 270 -3.16 -8.09 -13.04
CA ALA A 270 -3.92 -8.96 -13.94
C ALA A 270 -5.22 -9.50 -13.32
N CYS A 271 -6.03 -8.59 -12.75
CA CYS A 271 -7.28 -8.89 -12.07
C CYS A 271 -8.50 -8.79 -13.03
N GLY A 272 -8.49 -9.62 -14.07
CA GLY A 272 -9.50 -9.67 -15.12
C GLY A 272 -9.20 -8.79 -16.33
N TRP A 273 -9.97 -9.02 -17.41
CA TRP A 273 -9.89 -8.29 -18.68
C TRP A 273 -11.24 -7.64 -19.01
N PRO A 274 -11.45 -7.06 -20.20
CA PRO A 274 -12.73 -6.44 -20.58
C PRO A 274 -13.93 -7.35 -20.22
N ASN A 275 -14.98 -6.75 -19.68
CA ASN A 275 -16.17 -7.31 -19.04
C ASN A 275 -16.03 -7.71 -17.55
N ASN A 276 -14.83 -7.74 -17.00
CA ASN A 276 -14.56 -8.11 -15.61
C ASN A 276 -13.97 -6.96 -14.77
N ARG A 277 -14.30 -5.71 -15.11
CA ARG A 277 -13.75 -4.49 -14.49
C ARG A 277 -14.01 -4.34 -12.98
N THR A 278 -14.92 -5.12 -12.43
CA THR A 278 -15.29 -5.07 -11.00
C THR A 278 -14.48 -6.05 -10.14
N TYR A 279 -13.80 -7.03 -10.74
CA TYR A 279 -13.05 -8.06 -10.01
C TYR A 279 -12.04 -7.47 -9.02
N LYS A 280 -11.30 -6.43 -9.44
CA LYS A 280 -10.35 -5.74 -8.55
C LYS A 280 -11.00 -5.16 -7.29
N TRP A 281 -12.27 -4.76 -7.35
CA TRP A 281 -13.00 -4.25 -6.18
C TRP A 281 -13.42 -5.37 -5.23
N SER A 282 -13.81 -6.52 -5.79
CA SER A 282 -14.10 -7.73 -5.02
C SER A 282 -12.86 -8.22 -4.27
N ASP A 283 -11.74 -8.36 -4.97
CA ASP A 283 -10.48 -8.83 -4.38
C ASP A 283 -9.93 -7.84 -3.35
N THR A 284 -10.00 -6.52 -3.65
CA THR A 284 -9.62 -5.47 -2.70
C THR A 284 -10.41 -5.58 -1.41
N ARG A 285 -11.74 -5.67 -1.48
CA ARG A 285 -12.60 -5.80 -0.30
C ARG A 285 -12.24 -7.04 0.50
N LYS A 286 -12.15 -8.21 -0.15
CA LYS A 286 -11.86 -9.48 0.49
C LYS A 286 -10.53 -9.44 1.26
N LEU A 287 -9.46 -8.91 0.65
CA LEU A 287 -8.16 -8.79 1.30
C LEU A 287 -8.14 -7.77 2.44
N MET A 288 -8.81 -6.63 2.27
CA MET A 288 -8.89 -5.62 3.33
C MET A 288 -9.72 -6.12 4.52
N GLU A 289 -10.87 -6.77 4.29
CA GLU A 289 -11.69 -7.38 5.34
C GLU A 289 -10.92 -8.48 6.08
N TYR A 290 -10.17 -9.33 5.37
CA TYR A 290 -9.27 -10.30 5.98
C TYR A 290 -8.24 -9.60 6.88
N GLY A 291 -7.55 -8.58 6.39
CA GLY A 291 -6.56 -7.84 7.18
C GLY A 291 -7.15 -7.21 8.44
N LEU A 292 -8.32 -6.58 8.33
CA LEU A 292 -9.00 -5.94 9.45
C LEU A 292 -9.44 -6.95 10.52
N ALA A 293 -9.88 -8.15 10.12
CA ALA A 293 -10.39 -9.16 11.00
C ALA A 293 -9.32 -10.09 11.60
N ALA A 294 -8.23 -10.37 10.84
CA ALA A 294 -7.23 -11.36 11.24
C ALA A 294 -6.03 -10.77 11.99
N TYR A 295 -5.87 -9.45 12.01
CA TYR A 295 -4.70 -8.82 12.60
C TYR A 295 -5.07 -7.74 13.60
N GLU A 296 -4.42 -7.78 14.76
CA GLU A 296 -4.48 -6.73 15.77
C GLU A 296 -3.21 -5.89 15.77
N ARG A 297 -3.36 -4.62 16.14
CA ARG A 297 -2.24 -3.70 16.35
C ARG A 297 -1.65 -3.98 17.73
N CYS A 298 -0.36 -4.24 17.77
CA CYS A 298 0.43 -4.32 18.98
C CYS A 298 1.46 -3.19 18.97
N ASP A 299 1.36 -2.30 19.95
CA ASP A 299 2.34 -1.22 20.11
C ASP A 299 3.63 -1.80 20.70
N LEU A 300 4.77 -1.42 20.13
CA LEU A 300 6.06 -2.00 20.50
C LEU A 300 6.56 -1.52 21.87
N ASP A 301 6.07 -0.37 22.33
CA ASP A 301 6.38 0.14 23.66
C ASP A 301 5.81 -0.77 24.77
N ASP A 302 4.78 -1.54 24.46
CA ASP A 302 4.16 -2.52 25.38
C ASP A 302 4.91 -3.87 25.38
N ILE A 303 5.87 -4.06 24.45
CA ILE A 303 6.63 -5.31 24.35
C ILE A 303 7.92 -5.19 25.14
N ALA A 304 7.96 -5.80 26.33
CA ALA A 304 9.21 -5.99 27.04
C ALA A 304 10.12 -6.96 26.26
N LEU A 305 11.16 -6.44 25.64
CA LEU A 305 12.19 -7.26 25.00
C LEU A 305 13.03 -7.92 26.09
N ASP A 306 12.67 -9.14 26.47
CA ASP A 306 13.48 -9.95 27.40
C ASP A 306 14.73 -10.47 26.68
N GLY A 307 15.86 -9.78 26.85
CA GLY A 307 17.15 -10.19 26.30
C GLY A 307 17.65 -11.56 26.79
N SER A 308 17.05 -12.12 27.86
CA SER A 308 17.40 -13.45 28.37
C SER A 308 16.94 -14.59 27.46
N ARG A 309 16.00 -14.32 26.54
CA ARG A 309 15.48 -15.31 25.57
C ARG A 309 16.45 -15.60 24.41
N PHE A 310 17.49 -14.79 24.25
CA PHE A 310 18.49 -15.03 23.22
C PHE A 310 19.67 -15.80 23.82
N ALA A 311 19.79 -17.08 23.49
CA ALA A 311 20.96 -17.85 23.86
C ALA A 311 22.24 -17.23 23.26
N PRO A 312 23.34 -17.13 24.00
CA PRO A 312 24.61 -16.70 23.44
C PRO A 312 25.01 -17.59 22.26
N VAL A 313 25.45 -16.99 21.16
CA VAL A 313 25.89 -17.72 19.97
C VAL A 313 27.40 -17.99 20.07
N PRO A 314 27.81 -19.27 19.91
CA PRO A 314 29.23 -19.57 19.87
C PRO A 314 29.88 -18.95 18.63
N VAL A 315 31.04 -18.35 18.80
CA VAL A 315 31.82 -17.73 17.72
C VAL A 315 32.96 -18.67 17.35
N GLU A 316 32.95 -19.20 16.14
CA GLU A 316 34.04 -19.99 15.58
C GLU A 316 35.22 -19.08 15.20
N HIS A 317 36.44 -19.53 15.44
CA HIS A 317 37.66 -18.80 15.12
C HIS A 317 37.80 -17.40 15.76
N ALA A 318 37.19 -17.17 16.94
CA ALA A 318 37.32 -15.90 17.65
C ALA A 318 38.79 -15.65 18.06
N GLN A 319 39.30 -14.45 17.75
CA GLN A 319 40.57 -14.01 18.22
C GLN A 319 40.41 -13.36 19.61
N GLY A 320 41.17 -13.81 20.64
CA GLY A 320 41.22 -13.17 21.93
C GLY A 320 40.82 -14.04 23.14
N GLY A 321 40.41 -15.28 22.93
CA GLY A 321 40.21 -16.26 24.00
C GLY A 321 41.46 -17.03 24.36
N ARG A 322 41.47 -17.69 25.52
CA ARG A 322 42.54 -18.67 25.85
C ARG A 322 42.41 -19.88 24.92
N ILE A 323 43.52 -20.55 24.63
CA ILE A 323 43.52 -21.75 23.79
C ILE A 323 42.57 -22.79 24.41
N GLY A 324 41.56 -23.21 23.66
CA GLY A 324 40.52 -24.14 24.09
C GLY A 324 39.27 -23.51 24.75
N GLU A 325 39.19 -22.21 24.85
CA GLU A 325 38.04 -21.50 25.40
C GLU A 325 37.03 -21.14 24.29
N GLN A 326 35.77 -21.55 24.43
CA GLN A 326 34.71 -21.19 23.50
C GLN A 326 34.25 -19.76 23.79
N VAL A 327 34.37 -18.87 22.80
CA VAL A 327 33.88 -17.49 22.90
C VAL A 327 32.40 -17.42 22.46
N TYR A 328 31.61 -16.68 23.20
CA TYR A 328 30.20 -16.48 22.92
C TYR A 328 29.90 -15.01 22.67
N MET A 329 29.06 -14.74 21.66
CA MET A 329 28.49 -13.43 21.38
C MET A 329 27.13 -13.32 22.06
N LYS A 330 26.94 -12.24 22.84
CA LYS A 330 25.61 -11.90 23.37
C LYS A 330 24.82 -11.17 22.32
N LEU A 331 23.63 -11.66 22.02
CA LEU A 331 22.68 -10.98 21.14
C LEU A 331 21.91 -9.94 21.94
N HIS A 332 21.75 -8.74 21.36
CA HIS A 332 20.88 -7.70 21.86
C HIS A 332 19.81 -7.43 20.83
N ALA A 333 18.53 -7.52 21.23
CA ALA A 333 17.45 -7.05 20.39
C ALA A 333 17.39 -5.51 20.45
N VAL A 334 17.36 -4.88 19.29
CA VAL A 334 17.18 -3.43 19.17
C VAL A 334 15.92 -3.20 18.34
N LEU A 335 14.97 -2.46 18.90
CA LEU A 335 13.81 -2.02 18.14
C LEU A 335 14.24 -1.04 17.03
N LYS A 336 13.71 -1.23 15.84
CA LYS A 336 13.91 -0.29 14.76
C LYS A 336 13.22 1.02 15.14
N LYS A 337 13.95 2.13 15.22
CA LYS A 337 13.47 3.42 15.76
C LYS A 337 12.25 4.01 15.08
N ASP A 338 12.01 3.63 13.84
CA ASP A 338 10.91 4.09 12.98
C ASP A 338 9.68 3.16 13.03
N LEU A 339 9.72 2.08 13.80
CA LEU A 339 8.63 1.13 13.94
C LEU A 339 7.97 1.30 15.32
N SER A 340 6.80 1.92 15.37
CA SER A 340 6.05 2.15 16.61
C SER A 340 5.10 1.00 16.97
N HIS A 341 4.69 0.22 15.99
CA HIS A 341 3.77 -0.90 16.17
C HIS A 341 3.94 -1.96 15.09
N VAL A 342 3.42 -3.13 15.35
CA VAL A 342 3.29 -4.24 14.39
C VAL A 342 1.87 -4.78 14.40
N LEU A 343 1.44 -5.38 13.30
CA LEU A 343 0.19 -6.12 13.24
C LEU A 343 0.47 -7.59 13.56
N LEU A 344 -0.15 -8.12 14.58
CA LEU A 344 -0.04 -9.53 14.97
C LEU A 344 -1.32 -10.27 14.55
N ARG A 345 -1.17 -11.47 13.99
CA ARG A 345 -2.31 -12.32 13.67
C ARG A 345 -2.88 -12.86 14.99
N GLU A 346 -4.19 -12.75 15.15
CA GLU A 346 -4.88 -13.45 16.23
C GLU A 346 -4.71 -14.97 16.02
N GLY A 347 -4.17 -15.63 17.05
CA GLY A 347 -3.83 -17.05 17.05
C GLY A 347 -4.95 -17.94 17.52
#